data_8bf977091e70b0db13e14482e8ff9fb0
#
_entry.id   8bf977091e70b0db13e14482e8ff9fb0
#
_cell.length_a   1.000
_cell.length_b   1.000
_cell.length_c   1.000
_cell.angle_alpha   90.00
_cell.angle_beta   90.00
_cell.angle_gamma   90.00
#
_symmetry.space_group_name_H-M   'P 1'
#
loop_
_entity.id
_entity.type
_entity.pdbx_description
1 polymer ?
#
loop_
_entity_poly.entity_id
_entity_poly.type
_entity_poly.pdbx_seq_one_letter_code
_entity_poly.pdbx_strand_id
1 'polypeptide(L)'
;MKNSAHALHYAIAEYGKVLALKNRHDEALEHYREAIRRAVSLKAPEVFFRHYTQCVLESLELTGSYSEVIEFCLKADDHYQTLTVDTPLHRKDHGSVLERCAMIYIRSGDYTSAKACLSDACAVAGKGVLPLSEEVLGYLNRGLSIDSFRLTVLQNKHRYFVVRKGMVDEKNARPLDNGKARKGSGVLLGTPI
;
A
#
# COMPACT_ATOMS: atom_id res chain seq x y z
N MET A 1 -21.14 -0.44 22.68
CA MET A 1 -21.49 0.06 21.34
C MET A 1 -20.28 0.50 20.48
N LYS A 2 -19.17 1.06 21.01
CA LYS A 2 -17.99 1.43 20.20
C LYS A 2 -17.31 0.22 19.53
N ASN A 3 -17.24 -0.95 20.18
CA ASN A 3 -16.61 -2.15 19.60
C ASN A 3 -17.30 -2.69 18.34
N SER A 4 -18.61 -2.51 18.18
CA SER A 4 -19.33 -3.06 17.02
C SER A 4 -19.09 -2.22 15.75
N ALA A 5 -18.89 -0.91 15.89
CA ALA A 5 -18.66 -0.01 14.77
C ALA A 5 -17.25 -0.19 14.17
N HIS A 6 -16.22 -0.37 15.03
CA HIS A 6 -14.88 -0.72 14.58
C HIS A 6 -14.83 -2.13 13.98
N ALA A 7 -15.61 -3.07 14.48
CA ALA A 7 -15.71 -4.40 13.89
C ALA A 7 -16.24 -4.37 12.46
N LEU A 8 -17.11 -3.40 12.12
CA LEU A 8 -17.72 -3.35 10.79
C LEU A 8 -16.73 -2.88 9.71
N HIS A 9 -15.98 -1.77 9.92
CA HIS A 9 -15.00 -1.36 8.91
C HIS A 9 -13.88 -2.38 8.74
N TYR A 10 -13.48 -3.05 9.83
CA TYR A 10 -12.54 -4.16 9.78
C TYR A 10 -13.08 -5.31 8.94
N ALA A 11 -14.30 -5.76 9.21
CA ALA A 11 -14.92 -6.87 8.49
C ALA A 11 -15.05 -6.59 6.97
N ILE A 12 -15.36 -5.35 6.60
CA ILE A 12 -15.42 -4.91 5.19
C ILE A 12 -14.02 -4.98 4.55
N ALA A 13 -12.99 -4.49 5.24
CA ALA A 13 -11.62 -4.56 4.74
C ALA A 13 -11.14 -6.00 4.56
N GLU A 14 -11.46 -6.89 5.53
CA GLU A 14 -11.12 -8.32 5.41
C GLU A 14 -11.80 -8.97 4.21
N TYR A 15 -13.06 -8.61 3.91
CA TYR A 15 -13.72 -9.10 2.70
C TYR A 15 -13.04 -8.57 1.43
N GLY A 16 -12.60 -7.32 1.41
CA GLY A 16 -11.76 -6.77 0.34
C GLY A 16 -10.49 -7.60 0.10
N LYS A 17 -9.80 -8.03 1.18
CA LYS A 17 -8.64 -8.92 1.07
C LYS A 17 -9.00 -10.28 0.50
N VAL A 18 -10.14 -10.86 0.88
CA VAL A 18 -10.63 -12.12 0.29
C VAL A 18 -10.85 -11.96 -1.22
N LEU A 19 -11.40 -10.83 -1.66
CA LEU A 19 -11.61 -10.52 -3.07
C LEU A 19 -10.27 -10.35 -3.81
N ALA A 20 -9.33 -9.62 -3.24
CA ALA A 20 -8.00 -9.41 -3.81
C ALA A 20 -7.23 -10.73 -3.99
N LEU A 21 -7.31 -11.66 -3.03
CA LEU A 21 -6.73 -13.00 -3.15
C LEU A 21 -7.38 -13.85 -4.26
N LYS A 22 -8.58 -13.48 -4.71
CA LYS A 22 -9.29 -14.07 -5.86
C LYS A 22 -9.08 -13.28 -7.16
N ASN A 23 -8.13 -12.34 -7.19
CA ASN A 23 -7.86 -11.43 -8.31
C ASN A 23 -9.06 -10.53 -8.70
N ARG A 24 -10.00 -10.29 -7.78
CA ARG A 24 -11.16 -9.40 -7.96
C ARG A 24 -10.83 -8.01 -7.40
N HIS A 25 -9.81 -7.37 -7.98
CA HIS A 25 -9.23 -6.15 -7.41
C HIS A 25 -10.18 -4.94 -7.46
N ASP A 26 -11.01 -4.79 -8.50
CA ASP A 26 -11.98 -3.69 -8.59
C ASP A 26 -12.97 -3.72 -7.42
N GLU A 27 -13.50 -4.89 -7.14
CA GLU A 27 -14.42 -5.07 -6.02
C GLU A 27 -13.68 -4.95 -4.66
N ALA A 28 -12.44 -5.40 -4.58
CA ALA A 28 -11.62 -5.21 -3.39
C ALA A 28 -11.39 -3.72 -3.10
N LEU A 29 -11.11 -2.91 -4.13
CA LEU A 29 -10.94 -1.46 -4.02
C LEU A 29 -12.20 -0.77 -3.48
N GLU A 30 -13.41 -1.18 -3.92
CA GLU A 30 -14.67 -0.66 -3.37
C GLU A 30 -14.77 -0.93 -1.86
N HIS A 31 -14.43 -2.15 -1.43
CA HIS A 31 -14.46 -2.54 -0.02
C HIS A 31 -13.42 -1.76 0.80
N TYR A 32 -12.21 -1.60 0.31
CA TYR A 32 -11.17 -0.86 1.02
C TYR A 32 -11.53 0.63 1.16
N ARG A 33 -12.03 1.26 0.09
CA ARG A 33 -12.48 2.67 0.13
C ARG A 33 -13.61 2.87 1.12
N GLU A 34 -14.57 1.98 1.18
CA GLU A 34 -15.65 2.03 2.16
C GLU A 34 -15.14 1.80 3.59
N ALA A 35 -14.20 0.87 3.79
CA ALA A 35 -13.58 0.64 5.09
C ALA A 35 -12.82 1.88 5.58
N ILE A 36 -12.06 2.56 4.70
CA ILE A 36 -11.38 3.82 4.99
C ILE A 36 -12.40 4.91 5.37
N ARG A 37 -13.44 5.10 4.55
CA ARG A 37 -14.47 6.11 4.80
C ARG A 37 -15.12 5.92 6.19
N ARG A 38 -15.42 4.68 6.57
CA ARG A 38 -15.98 4.38 7.90
C ARG A 38 -14.97 4.57 9.00
N ALA A 39 -13.73 4.14 8.82
CA ALA A 39 -12.66 4.33 9.80
C ALA A 39 -12.45 5.83 10.12
N VAL A 40 -12.41 6.69 9.09
CA VAL A 40 -12.32 8.15 9.24
C VAL A 40 -13.53 8.70 9.98
N SER A 41 -14.76 8.34 9.58
CA SER A 41 -15.99 8.78 10.25
C SER A 41 -16.05 8.44 11.74
N LEU A 42 -15.45 7.32 12.13
CA LEU A 42 -15.43 6.82 13.50
C LEU A 42 -14.21 7.29 14.29
N LYS A 43 -13.35 8.08 13.68
CA LYS A 43 -12.05 8.47 14.25
C LYS A 43 -11.29 7.23 14.77
N ALA A 44 -11.27 6.18 13.95
CA ALA A 44 -10.55 4.96 14.28
C ALA A 44 -9.04 5.20 14.42
N PRO A 45 -8.31 4.37 15.18
CA PRO A 45 -6.85 4.46 15.26
C PRO A 45 -6.19 4.45 13.89
N GLU A 46 -5.16 5.26 13.72
CA GLU A 46 -4.43 5.49 12.46
C GLU A 46 -3.92 4.19 11.81
N VAL A 47 -3.60 3.19 12.60
CA VAL A 47 -3.13 1.88 12.12
C VAL A 47 -4.11 1.23 11.14
N PHE A 48 -5.42 1.40 11.32
CA PHE A 48 -6.42 0.87 10.39
C PHE A 48 -6.37 1.62 9.06
N PHE A 49 -6.29 2.94 9.12
CA PHE A 49 -6.20 3.77 7.93
C PHE A 49 -4.96 3.42 7.10
N ARG A 50 -3.79 3.37 7.73
CA ARG A 50 -2.54 2.97 7.08
C ARG A 50 -2.65 1.60 6.43
N HIS A 51 -3.18 0.62 7.16
CA HIS A 51 -3.31 -0.74 6.65
C HIS A 51 -4.24 -0.83 5.43
N TYR A 52 -5.40 -0.15 5.48
CA TYR A 52 -6.34 -0.16 4.35
C TYR A 52 -5.79 0.57 3.13
N THR A 53 -5.05 1.66 3.35
CA THR A 53 -4.33 2.37 2.27
C THR A 53 -3.31 1.45 1.60
N GLN A 54 -2.55 0.67 2.36
CA GLN A 54 -1.65 -0.33 1.77
C GLN A 54 -2.42 -1.36 0.92
N CYS A 55 -3.58 -1.84 1.36
CA CYS A 55 -4.39 -2.77 0.57
C CYS A 55 -4.90 -2.13 -0.73
N VAL A 56 -5.26 -0.84 -0.71
CA VAL A 56 -5.64 -0.09 -1.91
C VAL A 56 -4.48 -0.01 -2.89
N LEU A 57 -3.30 0.44 -2.41
CA LEU A 57 -2.12 0.61 -3.26
C LEU A 57 -1.66 -0.73 -3.87
N GLU A 58 -1.76 -1.83 -3.12
CA GLU A 58 -1.48 -3.17 -3.65
C GLU A 58 -2.42 -3.56 -4.78
N SER A 59 -3.72 -3.34 -4.61
CA SER A 59 -4.69 -3.64 -5.67
C SER A 59 -4.48 -2.78 -6.91
N LEU A 60 -4.16 -1.48 -6.75
CA LEU A 60 -3.83 -0.59 -7.85
C LEU A 60 -2.52 -1.02 -8.56
N GLU A 61 -1.50 -1.42 -7.81
CA GLU A 61 -0.26 -1.96 -8.38
C GLU A 61 -0.52 -3.22 -9.21
N LEU A 62 -1.32 -4.15 -8.69
CA LEU A 62 -1.62 -5.43 -9.33
C LEU A 62 -2.54 -5.30 -10.55
N THR A 63 -3.33 -4.23 -10.63
CA THR A 63 -4.17 -3.91 -11.81
C THR A 63 -3.48 -3.03 -12.84
N GLY A 64 -2.23 -2.59 -12.56
CA GLY A 64 -1.48 -1.75 -13.50
C GLY A 64 -1.84 -0.26 -13.44
N SER A 65 -2.58 0.19 -12.42
CA SER A 65 -2.93 1.60 -12.20
C SER A 65 -1.73 2.39 -11.64
N TYR A 66 -0.60 2.32 -12.37
CA TYR A 66 0.70 2.80 -11.89
C TYR A 66 0.73 4.31 -11.63
N SER A 67 0.09 5.10 -12.49
CA SER A 67 0.04 6.56 -12.32
C SER A 67 -0.61 6.98 -11.00
N GLU A 68 -1.69 6.32 -10.61
CA GLU A 68 -2.38 6.60 -9.34
C GLU A 68 -1.48 6.27 -8.13
N VAL A 69 -0.74 5.15 -8.21
CA VAL A 69 0.18 4.76 -7.13
C VAL A 69 1.35 5.74 -7.02
N ILE A 70 1.94 6.14 -8.15
CA ILE A 70 3.04 7.12 -8.17
C ILE A 70 2.55 8.46 -7.59
N GLU A 71 1.41 8.98 -8.05
CA GLU A 71 0.84 10.24 -7.54
C GLU A 71 0.63 10.20 -6.03
N PHE A 72 0.10 9.09 -5.51
CA PHE A 72 -0.05 8.91 -4.08
C PHE A 72 1.30 8.91 -3.36
N CYS A 73 2.29 8.16 -3.87
CA CYS A 73 3.60 8.07 -3.24
C CYS A 73 4.32 9.43 -3.19
N LEU A 74 4.25 10.22 -4.27
CA LEU A 74 4.86 11.55 -4.30
C LEU A 74 4.20 12.51 -3.29
N LYS A 75 2.87 12.54 -3.22
CA LYS A 75 2.15 13.33 -2.21
C LYS A 75 2.46 12.89 -0.78
N ALA A 76 2.62 11.59 -0.58
CA ALA A 76 2.98 11.06 0.73
C ALA A 76 4.43 11.42 1.10
N ASP A 77 5.36 11.36 0.16
CA ASP A 77 6.75 11.79 0.35
C ASP A 77 6.82 13.27 0.75
N ASP A 78 6.15 14.15 -0.02
CA ASP A 78 6.05 15.57 0.30
C ASP A 78 5.51 15.79 1.73
N HIS A 79 4.48 15.05 2.11
CA HIS A 79 3.91 15.15 3.46
C HIS A 79 4.93 14.72 4.53
N TYR A 80 5.59 13.57 4.36
CA TYR A 80 6.60 13.11 5.32
C TYR A 80 7.74 14.11 5.50
N GLN A 81 8.14 14.81 4.44
CA GLN A 81 9.17 15.85 4.50
C GLN A 81 8.74 17.07 5.33
N THR A 82 7.43 17.33 5.49
CA THR A 82 6.92 18.42 6.33
C THR A 82 6.79 18.06 7.80
N LEU A 83 6.84 16.77 8.15
CA LEU A 83 6.67 16.32 9.53
C LEU A 83 7.90 16.65 10.38
N THR A 84 7.65 17.20 11.55
CA THR A 84 8.69 17.47 12.55
C THR A 84 9.01 16.26 13.43
N VAL A 85 8.18 15.22 13.37
CA VAL A 85 8.30 14.01 14.20
C VAL A 85 9.18 13.00 13.49
N ASP A 86 10.35 12.73 14.05
CA ASP A 86 11.31 11.77 13.53
C ASP A 86 11.41 10.55 14.47
N THR A 87 10.52 9.57 14.27
CA THR A 87 10.59 8.28 14.97
C THR A 87 11.03 7.16 14.02
N PRO A 88 11.59 6.06 14.55
CA PRO A 88 11.91 4.89 13.71
C PRO A 88 10.71 4.37 12.90
N LEU A 89 9.49 4.48 13.46
CA LEU A 89 8.27 4.09 12.76
C LEU A 89 7.99 5.02 11.58
N HIS A 90 8.06 6.34 11.77
CA HIS A 90 7.85 7.31 10.68
C HIS A 90 8.89 7.15 9.58
N ARG A 91 10.17 6.99 9.92
CA ARG A 91 11.22 6.74 8.93
C ARG A 91 10.98 5.47 8.13
N LYS A 92 10.56 4.38 8.79
CA LYS A 92 10.19 3.14 8.11
C LYS A 92 9.00 3.31 7.19
N ASP A 93 7.95 4.00 7.65
CA ASP A 93 6.74 4.24 6.85
C ASP A 93 7.06 5.11 5.63
N HIS A 94 7.82 6.20 5.81
CA HIS A 94 8.29 7.05 4.72
C HIS A 94 9.13 6.26 3.71
N GLY A 95 10.13 5.51 4.18
CA GLY A 95 10.93 4.66 3.31
C GLY A 95 10.09 3.61 2.57
N SER A 96 9.05 3.06 3.19
CA SER A 96 8.14 2.10 2.53
C SER A 96 7.29 2.73 1.43
N VAL A 97 6.95 4.02 1.54
CA VAL A 97 6.29 4.77 0.46
C VAL A 97 7.24 4.92 -0.74
N LEU A 98 8.48 5.31 -0.49
CA LEU A 98 9.51 5.44 -1.53
C LEU A 98 9.85 4.08 -2.16
N GLU A 99 9.91 3.01 -1.36
CA GLU A 99 10.05 1.63 -1.86
C GLU A 99 8.94 1.29 -2.84
N ARG A 100 7.67 1.58 -2.51
CA ARG A 100 6.54 1.32 -3.39
C ARG A 100 6.65 2.10 -4.69
N CYS A 101 6.97 3.39 -4.62
CA CYS A 101 7.19 4.22 -5.80
C CYS A 101 8.24 3.60 -6.73
N ALA A 102 9.35 3.16 -6.17
CA ALA A 102 10.43 2.51 -6.91
C ALA A 102 9.99 1.21 -7.60
N MET A 103 9.21 0.36 -6.89
CA MET A 103 8.69 -0.89 -7.51
C MET A 103 7.81 -0.58 -8.72
N ILE A 104 7.00 0.48 -8.67
CA ILE A 104 6.18 0.91 -9.80
C ILE A 104 7.04 1.44 -10.94
N TYR A 105 8.06 2.25 -10.67
CA TYR A 105 8.98 2.71 -11.70
C TYR A 105 9.71 1.56 -12.39
N ILE A 106 10.12 0.52 -11.67
CA ILE A 106 10.71 -0.69 -12.29
C ILE A 106 9.71 -1.36 -13.24
N ARG A 107 8.44 -1.51 -12.82
CA ARG A 107 7.38 -2.10 -13.65
C ARG A 107 7.09 -1.27 -14.92
N SER A 108 7.28 0.03 -14.83
CA SER A 108 7.13 0.97 -15.95
C SER A 108 8.39 1.08 -16.81
N GLY A 109 9.50 0.44 -16.43
CA GLY A 109 10.78 0.50 -17.16
C GLY A 109 11.63 1.74 -16.86
N ASP A 110 11.21 2.60 -15.94
CA ASP A 110 11.98 3.78 -15.52
C ASP A 110 12.95 3.44 -14.38
N TYR A 111 14.07 2.82 -14.76
CA TYR A 111 15.10 2.42 -13.79
C TYR A 111 15.85 3.60 -13.17
N THR A 112 15.84 4.77 -13.81
CA THR A 112 16.50 5.97 -13.29
C THR A 112 15.72 6.49 -12.07
N SER A 113 14.42 6.72 -12.22
CA SER A 113 13.56 7.14 -11.12
C SER A 113 13.47 6.06 -10.03
N ALA A 114 13.42 4.79 -10.43
CA ALA A 114 13.43 3.68 -9.46
C ALA A 114 14.68 3.69 -8.58
N LYS A 115 15.86 3.88 -9.18
CA LYS A 115 17.13 3.92 -8.44
C LYS A 115 17.20 5.10 -7.47
N ALA A 116 16.71 6.27 -7.88
CA ALA A 116 16.63 7.45 -7.01
C ALA A 116 15.73 7.16 -5.80
N CYS A 117 14.48 6.72 -6.04
CA CYS A 117 13.55 6.37 -4.95
C CYS A 117 14.10 5.29 -4.00
N LEU A 118 14.80 4.27 -4.51
CA LEU A 118 15.40 3.23 -3.67
C LEU A 118 16.55 3.76 -2.81
N SER A 119 17.36 4.66 -3.37
CA SER A 119 18.44 5.31 -2.63
C SER A 119 17.87 6.12 -1.46
N ASP A 120 16.84 6.93 -1.73
CA ASP A 120 16.17 7.75 -0.72
C ASP A 120 15.43 6.88 0.31
N ALA A 121 14.76 5.80 -0.12
CA ALA A 121 14.11 4.85 0.77
C ALA A 121 15.11 4.24 1.78
N CYS A 122 16.27 3.79 1.30
CA CYS A 122 17.32 3.23 2.15
C CYS A 122 17.94 4.29 3.08
N ALA A 123 18.13 5.51 2.59
CA ALA A 123 18.67 6.61 3.39
C ALA A 123 17.73 7.01 4.53
N VAL A 124 16.44 7.14 4.23
CA VAL A 124 15.40 7.53 5.19
C VAL A 124 15.15 6.43 6.23
N ALA A 125 14.93 5.21 5.78
CA ALA A 125 14.59 4.10 6.68
C ALA A 125 15.77 3.61 7.51
N GLY A 126 16.98 3.72 6.98
CA GLY A 126 18.19 3.19 7.58
C GLY A 126 18.50 1.75 7.15
N LYS A 127 19.74 1.35 7.37
CA LYS A 127 20.28 0.04 6.94
C LYS A 127 19.51 -1.13 7.58
N GLY A 128 19.17 -2.12 6.76
CA GLY A 128 18.53 -3.37 7.20
C GLY A 128 17.02 -3.25 7.44
N VAL A 129 16.43 -2.05 7.29
CA VAL A 129 15.00 -1.83 7.55
C VAL A 129 14.14 -2.21 6.35
N LEU A 130 14.63 -1.98 5.13
CA LEU A 130 13.94 -2.26 3.87
C LEU A 130 14.78 -3.24 3.01
N PRO A 131 14.80 -4.52 3.33
CA PRO A 131 15.67 -5.48 2.66
C PRO A 131 15.36 -5.67 1.17
N LEU A 132 14.11 -5.46 0.73
CA LEU A 132 13.75 -5.45 -0.69
C LEU A 132 14.43 -4.29 -1.41
N SER A 133 14.32 -3.07 -0.87
CA SER A 133 14.96 -1.89 -1.44
C SER A 133 16.48 -2.06 -1.55
N GLU A 134 17.13 -2.56 -0.50
CA GLU A 134 18.58 -2.79 -0.48
C GLU A 134 19.02 -3.81 -1.54
N GLU A 135 18.29 -4.93 -1.68
CA GLU A 135 18.62 -5.95 -2.67
C GLU A 135 18.41 -5.45 -4.10
N VAL A 136 17.28 -4.78 -4.37
CA VAL A 136 16.95 -4.23 -5.70
C VAL A 136 17.94 -3.12 -6.08
N LEU A 137 18.24 -2.20 -5.18
CA LEU A 137 19.23 -1.15 -5.38
C LEU A 137 20.61 -1.75 -5.71
N GLY A 138 20.98 -2.83 -5.02
CA GLY A 138 22.20 -3.56 -5.29
C GLY A 138 22.26 -4.14 -6.71
N TYR A 139 21.14 -4.61 -7.29
CA TYR A 139 21.10 -5.02 -8.70
C TYR A 139 21.25 -3.82 -9.65
N LEU A 140 20.50 -2.73 -9.44
CA LEU A 140 20.53 -1.55 -10.29
C LEU A 140 21.91 -0.85 -10.26
N ASN A 141 22.59 -0.86 -9.11
CA ASN A 141 23.94 -0.31 -8.98
C ASN A 141 25.00 -1.09 -9.79
N ARG A 142 24.75 -2.36 -10.05
CA ARG A 142 25.60 -3.20 -10.90
C ARG A 142 25.20 -3.14 -12.38
N GLY A 143 24.26 -2.26 -12.75
CA GLY A 143 23.76 -2.13 -14.12
C GLY A 143 22.86 -3.28 -14.57
N LEU A 144 22.32 -4.08 -13.63
CA LEU A 144 21.42 -5.18 -13.95
C LEU A 144 19.98 -4.68 -14.04
N SER A 145 19.29 -5.04 -15.12
CA SER A 145 17.85 -4.83 -15.23
C SER A 145 17.07 -5.91 -14.45
N ILE A 146 15.88 -5.55 -14.01
CA ILE A 146 14.97 -6.44 -13.30
C ILE A 146 13.65 -6.48 -14.07
N ASP A 147 13.34 -7.62 -14.67
CA ASP A 147 12.05 -7.83 -15.32
C ASP A 147 10.92 -8.02 -14.30
N SER A 148 9.67 -7.97 -14.77
CA SER A 148 8.48 -8.09 -13.93
C SER A 148 8.40 -9.43 -13.19
N PHE A 149 8.90 -10.52 -13.77
CA PHE A 149 8.90 -11.83 -13.11
C PHE A 149 9.88 -11.82 -11.93
N ARG A 150 11.12 -11.40 -12.17
CA ARG A 150 12.14 -11.32 -11.12
C ARG A 150 11.74 -10.36 -10.01
N LEU A 151 11.14 -9.22 -10.36
CA LEU A 151 10.60 -8.29 -9.37
C LEU A 151 9.57 -8.96 -8.48
N THR A 152 8.62 -9.69 -9.07
CA THR A 152 7.59 -10.42 -8.31
C THR A 152 8.20 -11.47 -7.38
N VAL A 153 9.23 -12.19 -7.82
CA VAL A 153 9.97 -13.14 -6.96
C VAL A 153 10.60 -12.45 -5.75
N LEU A 154 11.23 -11.28 -5.97
CA LEU A 154 11.84 -10.50 -4.90
C LEU A 154 10.79 -9.94 -3.92
N GLN A 155 9.68 -9.41 -4.44
CA GLN A 155 8.56 -8.92 -3.63
C GLN A 155 7.99 -10.05 -2.74
N ASN A 156 7.82 -11.25 -3.28
CA ASN A 156 7.37 -12.41 -2.51
C ASN A 156 8.39 -12.85 -1.45
N LYS A 157 9.67 -12.91 -1.80
CA LYS A 157 10.78 -13.24 -0.89
C LYS A 157 10.78 -12.33 0.34
N HIS A 158 10.61 -11.03 0.12
CA HIS A 158 10.64 -10.01 1.17
C HIS A 158 9.26 -9.70 1.78
N ARG A 159 8.22 -10.46 1.41
CA ARG A 159 6.85 -10.29 1.94
C ARG A 159 6.33 -8.85 1.77
N TYR A 160 6.62 -8.27 0.61
CA TYR A 160 6.29 -6.88 0.29
C TYR A 160 4.77 -6.59 0.35
N PHE A 161 3.94 -7.49 -0.17
CA PHE A 161 2.49 -7.34 -0.11
C PHE A 161 1.92 -7.69 1.28
N VAL A 162 0.98 -6.89 1.78
CA VAL A 162 0.31 -7.15 3.07
C VAL A 162 -0.83 -8.14 2.91
N VAL A 163 -1.47 -8.21 1.72
CA VAL A 163 -2.57 -9.15 1.43
C VAL A 163 -1.99 -10.48 0.96
N ARG A 164 -1.97 -11.46 1.85
CA ARG A 164 -1.39 -12.79 1.60
C ARG A 164 -2.26 -13.89 2.19
N LYS A 165 -2.19 -15.09 1.61
CA LYS A 165 -2.82 -16.28 2.18
C LYS A 165 -2.39 -16.47 3.65
N GLY A 166 -3.34 -16.75 4.53
CA GLY A 166 -3.12 -16.92 5.96
C GLY A 166 -3.01 -15.63 6.78
N MET A 167 -3.06 -14.45 6.13
CA MET A 167 -3.06 -13.14 6.79
C MET A 167 -4.43 -12.43 6.67
N VAL A 168 -5.47 -13.16 6.28
CA VAL A 168 -6.84 -12.65 6.09
C VAL A 168 -7.76 -13.32 7.09
N ASP A 169 -8.54 -12.52 7.79
CA ASP A 169 -9.54 -12.99 8.75
C ASP A 169 -10.87 -13.30 8.02
N GLU A 170 -10.89 -14.42 7.31
CA GLU A 170 -12.07 -14.85 6.53
C GLU A 170 -13.33 -15.04 7.39
N LYS A 171 -13.15 -15.37 8.68
CA LYS A 171 -14.28 -15.62 9.59
C LYS A 171 -15.07 -14.34 9.90
N ASN A 172 -14.36 -13.22 9.98
CA ASN A 172 -14.96 -11.92 10.26
C ASN A 172 -15.24 -11.11 8.98
N ALA A 173 -14.80 -11.58 7.81
CA ALA A 173 -15.01 -10.91 6.53
C ALA A 173 -16.50 -10.77 6.20
N ARG A 174 -16.95 -9.55 5.86
CA ARG A 174 -18.34 -9.26 5.47
C ARG A 174 -18.39 -8.43 4.19
N PRO A 175 -19.23 -8.82 3.21
CA PRO A 175 -19.44 -8.04 2.01
C PRO A 175 -20.10 -6.70 2.33
N LEU A 176 -20.00 -5.77 1.40
CA LEU A 176 -20.81 -4.55 1.41
C LEU A 176 -22.30 -4.93 1.23
N ASP A 177 -23.16 -4.30 2.03
CA ASP A 177 -24.60 -4.45 1.83
C ASP A 177 -24.98 -3.86 0.46
N ASN A 178 -25.46 -4.69 -0.45
CA ASN A 178 -25.85 -4.32 -1.82
C ASN A 178 -26.97 -3.26 -1.92
N GLY A 179 -27.51 -2.79 -0.79
CA GLY A 179 -28.54 -1.75 -0.74
C GLY A 179 -28.04 -0.31 -0.82
N LYS A 180 -26.70 -0.06 -0.80
CA LYS A 180 -26.12 1.29 -0.78
C LYS A 180 -24.85 1.43 -1.59
N ALA A 181 -24.70 0.69 -2.68
CA ALA A 181 -23.68 1.02 -3.66
C ALA A 181 -24.03 2.38 -4.31
N ARG A 182 -23.73 3.47 -3.61
CA ARG A 182 -23.63 4.78 -4.25
C ARG A 182 -22.44 4.68 -5.21
N LYS A 183 -22.73 4.78 -6.50
CA LYS A 183 -21.73 5.16 -7.51
C LYS A 183 -21.11 6.47 -7.04
N GLY A 184 -20.08 6.37 -6.21
CA GLY A 184 -19.29 7.47 -5.71
C GLY A 184 -18.13 7.67 -6.66
N SER A 185 -18.25 8.68 -7.50
CA SER A 185 -17.16 9.43 -8.12
C SER A 185 -15.94 9.46 -7.19
N GLY A 186 -14.76 9.14 -7.76
CA GLY A 186 -13.44 9.08 -7.18
C GLY A 186 -13.26 9.77 -5.82
N VAL A 187 -13.24 9.00 -4.77
CA VAL A 187 -12.59 9.44 -3.54
C VAL A 187 -11.09 9.30 -3.80
N LEU A 188 -10.50 10.42 -4.19
CA LEU A 188 -9.05 10.61 -4.13
C LEU A 188 -8.58 10.07 -2.78
N LEU A 189 -7.56 9.24 -2.79
CA LEU A 189 -6.81 8.89 -1.59
C LEU A 189 -6.46 10.22 -0.93
N GLY A 190 -7.10 10.52 0.21
CA GLY A 190 -6.82 11.74 0.95
C GLY A 190 -5.35 11.80 1.28
N THR A 191 -4.83 13.01 1.44
CA THR A 191 -3.46 13.25 1.92
C THR A 191 -3.17 12.34 3.11
N PRO A 192 -2.00 11.68 3.15
CA PRO A 192 -1.59 10.92 4.33
C PRO A 192 -1.64 11.83 5.55
N ILE A 193 -2.31 11.36 6.60
CA ILE A 193 -2.39 12.05 7.90
C ILE A 193 -1.18 11.67 8.72
#